data_fe67d3142cfd6077007bbf289b0a28d2
#
_entry.id   fe67d3142cfd6077007bbf289b0a28d2
#
_cell.length_a   1.000
_cell.length_b   1.000
_cell.length_c   1.000
_cell.angle_alpha   90.00
_cell.angle_beta   90.00
_cell.angle_gamma   90.00
#
_symmetry.space_group_name_H-M   'P 1'
#
loop_
_entity.id
_entity.type
_entity.pdbx_description
1 polymer ?
#
loop_
_entity_poly.entity_id
_entity_poly.type
_entity_poly.pdbx_seq_one_letter_code
_entity_poly.pdbx_strand_id
1 'polypeptide(L)'
;MDVPIDFVIRSASAIDPDTLRTYAERRLAFALRRFESRARRVVVRLGDTNGPRRGIDSRCSITLQLRNGRHIDVEAVTAWPFASITLAAKRLNEALRRELEKDQHSVRRRRRTSFDALVEA
;
A
#
# COMPACT_ATOMS: atom_id res chain seq x y z
N MET A 1 9.15 7.33 -9.86
CA MET A 1 8.61 5.99 -9.58
C MET A 1 7.87 5.49 -10.81
N ASP A 2 8.21 4.31 -11.30
CA ASP A 2 7.66 3.77 -12.55
C ASP A 2 6.41 2.90 -12.35
N VAL A 3 5.92 2.82 -11.15
CA VAL A 3 4.71 2.05 -10.84
C VAL A 3 3.48 2.89 -11.17
N PRO A 4 2.56 2.38 -12.01
CA PRO A 4 1.31 3.10 -12.29
C PRO A 4 0.49 3.30 -11.01
N ILE A 5 0.01 4.52 -10.82
CA ILE A 5 -0.81 4.88 -9.67
C ILE A 5 -2.12 5.46 -10.17
N ASP A 6 -3.24 4.88 -9.77
CA ASP A 6 -4.56 5.40 -10.03
C ASP A 6 -5.11 6.06 -8.77
N PHE A 7 -5.68 7.24 -8.93
CA PHE A 7 -6.24 7.99 -7.82
C PHE A 7 -7.75 8.15 -8.00
N VAL A 8 -8.48 7.90 -6.93
CA VAL A 8 -9.89 8.24 -6.82
C VAL A 8 -10.02 9.13 -5.59
N ILE A 9 -10.16 10.43 -5.81
CA ILE A 9 -10.25 11.41 -4.72
C ILE A 9 -11.66 11.98 -4.69
N ARG A 10 -12.38 11.72 -3.60
CA ARG A 10 -13.75 12.18 -3.35
C ARG A 10 -13.82 12.83 -1.98
N SER A 11 -12.95 13.80 -1.74
CA SER A 11 -12.89 14.50 -0.47
C SER A 11 -13.69 15.80 -0.56
N ALA A 12 -14.52 16.05 0.46
CA ALA A 12 -15.25 17.32 0.61
C ALA A 12 -14.36 18.40 1.24
N SER A 13 -13.11 18.10 1.57
CA SER A 13 -12.20 19.09 2.14
C SER A 13 -11.91 20.20 1.14
N ALA A 14 -11.60 21.38 1.65
CA ALA A 14 -11.24 22.53 0.83
C ALA A 14 -9.86 22.40 0.15
N ILE A 15 -9.16 21.31 0.41
CA ILE A 15 -7.83 21.08 -0.14
C ILE A 15 -7.96 20.66 -1.61
N ASP A 16 -7.16 21.29 -2.45
CA ASP A 16 -7.13 20.99 -3.87
C ASP A 16 -6.79 19.51 -4.12
N PRO A 17 -7.56 18.79 -4.96
CA PRO A 17 -7.28 17.38 -5.28
C PRO A 17 -5.90 17.13 -5.84
N ASP A 18 -5.34 18.04 -6.62
CA ASP A 18 -4.00 17.90 -7.17
C ASP A 18 -2.93 17.97 -6.07
N THR A 19 -3.17 18.78 -5.06
CA THR A 19 -2.28 18.86 -3.89
C THR A 19 -2.28 17.53 -3.14
N LEU A 20 -3.46 16.95 -2.93
CA LEU A 20 -3.59 15.64 -2.28
C LEU A 20 -2.93 14.54 -3.10
N ARG A 21 -3.12 14.55 -4.41
CA ARG A 21 -2.49 13.61 -5.33
C ARG A 21 -0.98 13.69 -5.26
N THR A 22 -0.42 14.89 -5.35
CA THR A 22 1.02 15.09 -5.29
C THR A 22 1.60 14.60 -3.97
N TYR A 23 0.92 14.90 -2.87
CA TYR A 23 1.33 14.42 -1.57
C TYR A 23 1.31 12.90 -1.48
N ALA A 24 0.24 12.27 -1.97
CA ALA A 24 0.11 10.82 -1.98
C ALA A 24 1.20 10.17 -2.82
N GLU A 25 1.51 10.72 -4.00
CA GLU A 25 2.58 10.22 -4.86
C GLU A 25 3.93 10.22 -4.14
N ARG A 26 4.24 11.31 -3.43
CA ARG A 26 5.49 11.42 -2.68
C ARG A 26 5.57 10.40 -1.55
N ARG A 27 4.47 10.25 -0.80
CA ARG A 27 4.44 9.30 0.32
C ARG A 27 4.52 7.86 -0.17
N LEU A 28 3.87 7.55 -1.30
CA LEU A 28 3.95 6.22 -1.91
C LEU A 28 5.33 5.93 -2.48
N ALA A 29 5.95 6.90 -3.15
CA ALA A 29 7.31 6.74 -3.65
C ALA A 29 8.27 6.38 -2.51
N PHE A 30 8.13 7.04 -1.38
CA PHE A 30 8.92 6.73 -0.19
C PHE A 30 8.61 5.34 0.37
N ALA A 31 7.32 5.02 0.52
CA ALA A 31 6.89 3.75 1.08
C ALA A 31 7.29 2.54 0.22
N LEU A 32 7.30 2.71 -1.11
CA LEU A 32 7.59 1.65 -2.07
C LEU A 32 9.04 1.62 -2.53
N ARG A 33 9.87 2.51 -2.04
CA ARG A 33 11.24 2.72 -2.51
C ARG A 33 12.07 1.43 -2.65
N ARG A 34 11.94 0.51 -1.68
CA ARG A 34 12.67 -0.76 -1.68
C ARG A 34 11.93 -1.88 -2.41
N PHE A 35 10.68 -1.65 -2.79
CA PHE A 35 9.77 -2.69 -3.26
C PHE A 35 9.25 -2.42 -4.67
N GLU A 36 9.76 -1.41 -5.36
CA GLU A 36 9.28 -1.02 -6.69
C GLU A 36 9.33 -2.16 -7.69
N SER A 37 10.37 -2.97 -7.65
CA SER A 37 10.52 -4.10 -8.57
C SER A 37 9.43 -5.17 -8.39
N ARG A 38 8.77 -5.18 -7.25
CA ARG A 38 7.70 -6.14 -6.94
C ARG A 38 6.31 -5.58 -7.12
N ALA A 39 6.19 -4.26 -7.26
CA ALA A 39 4.93 -3.57 -7.40
C ALA A 39 4.52 -3.53 -8.87
N ARG A 40 3.28 -3.91 -9.15
CA ARG A 40 2.71 -3.84 -10.48
C ARG A 40 1.86 -2.60 -10.67
N ARG A 41 1.00 -2.31 -9.71
CA ARG A 41 0.05 -1.20 -9.79
C ARG A 41 -0.45 -0.81 -8.41
N VAL A 42 -0.71 0.47 -8.21
CA VAL A 42 -1.27 1.00 -6.97
C VAL A 42 -2.57 1.73 -7.26
N VAL A 43 -3.58 1.50 -6.44
CA VAL A 43 -4.82 2.25 -6.48
C VAL A 43 -5.00 2.95 -5.14
N VAL A 44 -5.14 4.26 -5.16
CA VAL A 44 -5.37 5.09 -3.97
C VAL A 44 -6.76 5.66 -4.01
N ARG A 45 -7.52 5.43 -2.97
CA ARG A 45 -8.85 6.01 -2.79
C ARG A 45 -8.86 6.88 -1.56
N LEU A 46 -9.21 8.13 -1.73
CA LEU A 46 -9.32 9.10 -0.65
C LEU A 46 -10.73 9.66 -0.62
N GLY A 47 -11.39 9.59 0.51
CA GLY A 47 -12.75 10.07 0.67
C GLY A 47 -13.10 10.36 2.11
N ASP A 48 -14.29 10.90 2.32
CA ASP A 48 -14.83 11.17 3.64
C ASP A 48 -15.66 9.99 4.12
N THR A 49 -15.54 9.65 5.40
CA THR A 49 -16.25 8.49 5.96
C THR A 49 -17.66 8.80 6.40
N ASN A 50 -17.93 10.06 6.76
CA ASN A 50 -19.16 10.44 7.46
C ASN A 50 -20.13 11.29 6.63
N GLY A 51 -19.88 11.50 5.35
CA GLY A 51 -20.73 12.34 4.51
C GLY A 51 -20.72 13.80 4.94
N PRO A 52 -21.51 14.65 4.23
CA PRO A 52 -21.40 16.11 4.38
C PRO A 52 -21.90 16.69 5.70
N ARG A 53 -22.58 15.92 6.52
CA ARG A 53 -23.21 16.44 7.76
C ARG A 53 -22.39 16.26 9.02
N ARG A 54 -21.34 15.47 8.96
CA ARG A 54 -20.55 15.21 10.17
C ARG A 54 -19.10 15.45 9.87
N GLY A 55 -18.54 16.57 10.28
CA GLY A 55 -17.11 16.81 10.19
C GLY A 55 -16.35 15.57 9.73
N ILE A 56 -15.34 15.60 9.82
CA ILE A 56 -14.39 15.34 8.85
C ILE A 56 -13.49 14.19 9.23
N ASP A 57 -13.96 13.02 9.00
CA ASP A 57 -13.01 11.90 8.98
C ASP A 57 -12.66 11.58 7.53
N SER A 58 -11.38 11.53 7.27
CA SER A 58 -10.84 11.18 5.96
C SER A 58 -10.36 9.75 5.97
N ARG A 59 -10.78 8.98 4.96
CA ARG A 59 -10.34 7.60 4.75
C ARG A 59 -9.41 7.55 3.56
N CYS A 60 -8.25 6.97 3.73
CA CYS A 60 -7.35 6.63 2.64
C CYS A 60 -7.21 5.12 2.55
N SER A 61 -7.59 4.56 1.42
CA SER A 61 -7.40 3.13 1.12
C SER A 61 -6.38 2.98 0.01
N ILE A 62 -5.44 2.07 0.17
CA ILE A 62 -4.43 1.78 -0.83
C ILE A 62 -4.47 0.29 -1.14
N THR A 63 -4.63 -0.02 -2.41
CA THR A 63 -4.51 -1.39 -2.92
C THR A 63 -3.26 -1.47 -3.78
N LEU A 64 -2.35 -2.35 -3.41
CA LEU A 64 -1.13 -2.62 -4.17
C LEU A 64 -1.25 -3.99 -4.81
N GLN A 65 -1.14 -4.04 -6.13
CA GLN A 65 -1.03 -5.29 -6.87
C GLN A 65 0.45 -5.64 -7.05
N LEU A 66 0.81 -6.84 -6.65
CA LEU A 66 2.17 -7.36 -6.77
C LEU A 66 2.33 -8.14 -8.08
N ARG A 67 3.55 -8.23 -8.57
CA ARG A 67 3.86 -8.97 -9.81
C ARG A 67 3.61 -10.46 -9.71
N ASN A 68 3.61 -11.02 -8.50
CA ASN A 68 3.28 -12.43 -8.26
C ASN A 68 1.77 -12.73 -8.28
N GLY A 69 0.93 -11.74 -8.58
CA GLY A 69 -0.53 -11.88 -8.61
C GLY A 69 -1.22 -11.61 -7.27
N ARG A 70 -0.47 -11.49 -6.19
CA ARG A 70 -1.03 -11.14 -4.89
C ARG A 70 -1.30 -9.65 -4.80
N HIS A 71 -2.13 -9.25 -3.85
CA HIS A 71 -2.39 -7.85 -3.59
C HIS A 71 -2.41 -7.58 -2.08
N ILE A 72 -2.13 -6.34 -1.74
CA ILE A 72 -2.14 -5.86 -0.36
C ILE A 72 -3.10 -4.70 -0.28
N ASP A 73 -4.03 -4.76 0.66
CA ASP A 73 -4.97 -3.69 0.96
C ASP A 73 -4.69 -3.11 2.33
N VAL A 74 -4.57 -1.80 2.41
CA VAL A 74 -4.44 -1.09 3.67
C VAL A 74 -5.39 0.09 3.70
N GLU A 75 -5.70 0.54 4.90
CA GLU A 75 -6.64 1.64 5.11
C GLU A 75 -6.24 2.44 6.34
N ALA A 76 -6.50 3.73 6.31
CA ALA A 76 -6.34 4.60 7.46
C ALA A 76 -7.46 5.63 7.49
N VAL A 77 -8.00 5.87 8.66
CA VAL A 77 -9.04 6.89 8.90
C VAL A 77 -8.51 7.86 9.94
N THR A 78 -8.44 9.14 9.57
CA THR A 78 -8.03 10.22 10.47
C THR A 78 -8.91 11.45 10.22
N ALA A 79 -8.81 12.44 11.08
CA ALA A 79 -9.54 13.70 10.91
C ALA A 79 -8.98 14.58 9.78
N TRP A 80 -7.84 14.23 9.20
CA TRP A 80 -7.11 15.09 8.25
C TRP A 80 -6.61 14.29 7.05
N PRO A 81 -6.90 14.73 5.80
CA PRO A 81 -6.55 13.93 4.61
C PRO A 81 -5.06 13.59 4.49
N PHE A 82 -4.19 14.54 4.78
CA PHE A 82 -2.74 14.29 4.72
C PHE A 82 -2.31 13.24 5.73
N ALA A 83 -2.89 13.26 6.93
CA ALA A 83 -2.60 12.27 7.96
C ALA A 83 -3.08 10.88 7.55
N SER A 84 -4.25 10.77 6.90
CA SER A 84 -4.76 9.49 6.39
C SER A 84 -3.83 8.91 5.34
N ILE A 85 -3.35 9.73 4.41
CA ILE A 85 -2.40 9.31 3.38
C ILE A 85 -1.10 8.83 4.01
N THR A 86 -0.56 9.60 4.94
CA THR A 86 0.70 9.26 5.63
C THR A 86 0.59 7.94 6.37
N LEU A 87 -0.49 7.76 7.12
CA LEU A 87 -0.70 6.55 7.90
C LEU A 87 -0.95 5.33 7.01
N ALA A 88 -1.74 5.48 5.95
CA ALA A 88 -1.99 4.41 4.99
C ALA A 88 -0.69 3.98 4.29
N ALA A 89 0.14 4.94 3.88
CA ALA A 89 1.44 4.65 3.26
C ALA A 89 2.37 3.91 4.23
N LYS A 90 2.37 4.30 5.50
CA LYS A 90 3.14 3.60 6.53
C LYS A 90 2.67 2.15 6.71
N ARG A 91 1.36 1.94 6.77
CA ARG A 91 0.78 0.60 6.87
C ARG A 91 1.09 -0.26 5.66
N LEU A 92 1.10 0.35 4.47
CA LEU A 92 1.49 -0.33 3.24
C LEU A 92 2.94 -0.82 3.31
N ASN A 93 3.85 0.03 3.73
CA ASN A 93 5.25 -0.34 3.89
C ASN A 93 5.42 -1.52 4.87
N GLU A 94 4.75 -1.46 6.01
CA GLU A 94 4.78 -2.52 7.01
C GLU A 94 4.21 -3.84 6.47
N ALA A 95 3.11 -3.77 5.73
CA ALA A 95 2.48 -4.95 5.12
C ALA A 95 3.38 -5.57 4.05
N LEU A 96 4.05 -4.74 3.24
CA LEU A 96 5.02 -5.20 2.25
C LEU A 96 6.20 -5.91 2.89
N ARG A 97 6.72 -5.37 3.97
CA ARG A 97 7.83 -6.00 4.70
C ARG A 97 7.44 -7.38 5.21
N ARG A 98 6.23 -7.51 5.76
CA ARG A 98 5.71 -8.82 6.21
C ARG A 98 5.52 -9.79 5.05
N GLU A 99 4.97 -9.33 3.94
CA GLU A 99 4.77 -10.16 2.75
C GLU A 99 6.11 -10.66 2.19
N LEU A 100 7.11 -9.80 2.17
CA LEU A 100 8.45 -10.16 1.72
C LEU A 100 9.10 -11.19 2.65
N GLU A 101 8.93 -11.05 3.94
CA GLU A 101 9.44 -12.02 4.93
C GLU A 101 8.78 -13.39 4.76
N LYS A 102 7.48 -13.43 4.49
CA LYS A 102 6.76 -14.68 4.18
C LYS A 102 7.32 -15.36 2.95
N ASP A 103 7.55 -14.61 1.87
CA ASP A 103 8.12 -15.16 0.63
C ASP A 103 9.50 -15.74 0.87
N GLN A 104 10.36 -15.03 1.58
CA GLN A 104 11.70 -15.52 1.93
C GLN A 104 11.64 -16.79 2.79
N HIS A 105 10.73 -16.82 3.76
CA HIS A 105 10.53 -18.00 4.59
C HIS A 105 10.05 -19.20 3.78
N SER A 106 9.11 -19.01 2.87
CA SER A 106 8.61 -20.06 1.98
C SER A 106 9.70 -20.60 1.07
N VAL A 107 10.54 -19.74 0.50
CA VAL A 107 11.66 -20.14 -0.35
C VAL A 107 12.67 -20.95 0.45
N ARG A 108 13.03 -20.52 1.64
CA ARG A 108 13.95 -21.25 2.52
C ARG A 108 13.40 -22.62 2.89
N ARG A 109 12.12 -22.70 3.19
CA ARG A 109 11.46 -23.97 3.52
C ARG A 109 11.50 -24.94 2.34
N ARG A 110 11.19 -24.47 1.12
CA ARG A 110 11.24 -25.29 -0.10
C ARG A 110 12.64 -25.78 -0.39
N ARG A 111 13.67 -24.94 -0.22
CA ARG A 111 15.06 -25.33 -0.41
C ARG A 111 15.49 -26.40 0.59
N ARG A 112 15.10 -26.26 1.84
CA ARG A 112 15.40 -27.25 2.90
C ARG A 112 14.75 -28.59 2.56
N THR A 113 13.48 -28.61 2.18
CA THR A 113 12.76 -29.82 1.80
C THR A 113 13.42 -30.53 0.61
N SER A 114 13.83 -29.79 -0.40
CA SER A 114 14.54 -30.32 -1.55
C SER A 114 15.87 -30.94 -1.19
N PHE A 115 16.62 -30.28 -0.29
CA PHE A 115 17.90 -30.80 0.19
C PHE A 115 17.71 -32.07 1.01
N ASP A 116 16.74 -32.12 1.91
CA ASP A 116 16.41 -33.28 2.72
C ASP A 116 16.01 -34.47 1.84
N ALA A 117 15.21 -34.22 0.80
CA ALA A 117 14.83 -35.25 -0.16
C ALA A 117 16.03 -35.84 -0.91
N LEU A 118 17.00 -34.99 -1.27
CA LEU A 118 18.24 -35.43 -1.92
C LEU A 118 19.12 -36.28 -0.99
N VAL A 119 19.17 -35.91 0.27
CA VAL A 119 19.99 -36.64 1.27
C VAL A 119 19.39 -38.01 1.56
N GLU A 120 18.06 -38.14 1.54
CA GLU A 120 17.36 -39.40 1.80
C GLU A 120 17.39 -40.38 0.59
N ALA A 121 17.66 -39.82 -0.58
CA ALA A 121 17.78 -40.63 -1.78
C ALA A 121 19.15 -41.29 -1.85
#